data_7c11ab3fe251e40a056db2ca73621ae0
#
_entry.id   7c11ab3fe251e40a056db2ca73621ae0
#
_cell.length_a   1.000
_cell.length_b   1.000
_cell.length_c   1.000
_cell.angle_alpha   90.00
_cell.angle_beta   90.00
_cell.angle_gamma   90.00
#
_symmetry.space_group_name_H-M   'P 1'
#
loop_
_entity.id
_entity.type
_entity.pdbx_description
1 polymer ?
#
loop_
_entity_poly.entity_id
_entity_poly.type
_entity_poly.pdbx_seq_one_letter_code
_entity_poly.pdbx_strand_id
1 'polypeptide(L)' 'MERGLIDNKGELFAILRGKDLYTLEGELTGRIEGNYVVDLAGRKIWRVVGDGVYRLDGSWPVGYFGEGRSMDHEWKD' A
#
# COMPACT_ATOMS: atom_id res chain seq x y z
N MET A 1 -2.24 -1.40 -13.07
CA MET A 1 -2.62 -2.52 -12.21
C MET A 1 -2.89 -2.02 -10.81
N GLU A 2 -3.96 -2.51 -10.21
CA GLU A 2 -4.35 -2.08 -8.89
C GLU A 2 -4.00 -3.13 -7.87
N ARG A 3 -3.50 -2.70 -6.72
CA ARG A 3 -3.21 -3.61 -5.63
C ARG A 3 -3.76 -2.99 -4.35
N GLY A 4 -4.24 -3.82 -3.46
CA GLY A 4 -4.69 -3.34 -2.17
C GLY A 4 -3.57 -3.33 -1.17
N LEU A 5 -3.59 -2.37 -0.26
CA LEU A 5 -2.67 -2.34 0.86
C LEU A 5 -3.44 -2.83 2.07
N ILE A 6 -2.98 -3.91 2.66
CA ILE A 6 -3.69 -4.65 3.69
C ILE A 6 -2.91 -4.55 4.98
N ASP A 7 -3.57 -4.21 6.06
CA ASP A 7 -2.89 -3.99 7.32
C ASP A 7 -2.65 -5.29 8.06
N ASN A 8 -2.09 -5.20 9.24
CA ASN A 8 -1.74 -6.38 10.03
C ASN A 8 -2.93 -7.18 10.50
N LYS A 9 -4.11 -6.59 10.43
CA LYS A 9 -5.33 -7.29 10.81
C LYS A 9 -6.04 -7.89 9.63
N GLY A 10 -5.47 -7.77 8.46
CA GLY A 10 -6.07 -8.30 7.26
C GLY A 10 -7.08 -7.38 6.62
N GLU A 11 -7.10 -6.11 7.00
CA GLU A 11 -8.07 -5.17 6.47
C GLU A 11 -7.46 -4.29 5.40
N LEU A 12 -8.20 -4.11 4.33
CA LEU A 12 -7.80 -3.24 3.25
C LEU A 12 -7.92 -1.79 3.71
N PHE A 13 -6.89 -0.99 3.53
CA PHE A 13 -6.98 0.41 3.94
C PHE A 13 -6.48 1.40 2.90
N ALA A 14 -5.94 0.94 1.79
CA ALA A 14 -5.51 1.83 0.72
C ALA A 14 -5.42 1.06 -0.58
N ILE A 15 -5.34 1.78 -1.69
CA ILE A 15 -5.27 1.19 -3.02
C ILE A 15 -4.08 1.78 -3.74
N LEU A 16 -3.26 0.94 -4.32
CA LEU A 16 -2.13 1.34 -5.14
C LEU A 16 -2.49 1.14 -6.61
N ARG A 17 -2.37 2.20 -7.41
CA ARG A 17 -2.56 2.13 -8.85
C ARG A 17 -1.29 2.59 -9.51
N GLY A 18 -0.59 1.67 -10.16
CA GLY A 18 0.72 1.99 -10.67
C GLY A 18 1.61 2.33 -9.50
N LYS A 19 2.03 3.58 -9.42
CA LYS A 19 2.84 4.04 -8.30
C LYS A 19 2.11 4.99 -7.39
N ASP A 20 0.84 5.27 -7.66
CA ASP A 20 0.08 6.23 -6.88
C ASP A 20 -0.76 5.52 -5.84
N LEU A 21 -0.76 6.06 -4.64
CA LEU A 21 -1.48 5.46 -3.52
C LEU A 21 -2.71 6.30 -3.20
N TYR A 22 -3.85 5.64 -3.07
CA TYR A 22 -5.13 6.30 -2.83
C TYR A 22 -5.78 5.78 -1.58
N THR A 23 -6.56 6.63 -0.93
CA THR A 23 -7.41 6.17 0.17
C THR A 23 -8.53 5.32 -0.40
N LEU A 24 -9.29 4.67 0.47
CA LEU A 24 -10.42 3.88 0.00
C LEU A 24 -11.51 4.75 -0.62
N GLU A 25 -11.53 6.04 -0.28
CA GLU A 25 -12.47 6.97 -0.90
C GLU A 25 -12.01 7.46 -2.25
N GLY A 26 -10.81 7.07 -2.66
CA GLY A 26 -10.32 7.45 -3.98
C GLY A 26 -9.50 8.72 -4.01
N GLU A 27 -9.02 9.19 -2.86
CA GLU A 27 -8.20 10.39 -2.81
C GLU A 27 -6.74 10.04 -2.86
N LEU A 28 -5.99 10.74 -3.69
CA LEU A 28 -4.55 10.52 -3.79
C LEU A 28 -3.90 10.94 -2.48
N THR A 29 -3.10 10.06 -1.92
CA THR A 29 -2.50 10.32 -0.62
C THR A 29 -0.99 10.18 -0.61
N GLY A 30 -0.41 9.58 -1.65
CA GLY A 30 1.04 9.42 -1.72
C GLY A 30 1.42 8.63 -2.94
N ARG A 31 2.65 8.13 -2.93
CA ARG A 31 3.10 7.27 -4.02
C ARG A 31 4.33 6.49 -3.61
N ILE A 32 4.69 5.53 -4.46
CA ILE A 32 5.89 4.73 -4.26
C ILE A 32 7.04 5.41 -5.01
N GLU A 33 8.15 5.65 -4.31
CA GLU A 33 9.36 6.13 -4.95
C GLU A 33 10.51 5.25 -4.48
N GLY A 34 11.08 4.50 -5.41
CA GLY A 34 12.12 3.54 -5.05
C GLY A 34 11.55 2.52 -4.09
N ASN A 35 12.17 2.38 -2.95
CA ASN A 35 11.72 1.42 -1.94
C ASN A 35 10.97 2.09 -0.80
N TYR A 36 10.32 3.22 -1.10
CA TYR A 36 9.64 3.97 -0.06
C TYR A 36 8.25 4.39 -0.50
N VAL A 37 7.34 4.45 0.45
CA VAL A 37 6.09 5.15 0.25
C VAL A 37 6.34 6.58 0.73
N VAL A 38 6.00 7.55 -0.12
CA VAL A 38 6.18 8.96 0.22
C VAL A 38 4.82 9.65 0.22
N ASP A 39 4.70 10.73 0.97
CA ASP A 39 3.47 11.50 0.99
C ASP A 39 3.47 12.49 -0.19
N LEU A 40 2.44 13.31 -0.30
CA LEU A 40 2.31 14.22 -1.42
C LEU A 40 3.37 15.30 -1.41
N ALA A 41 4.00 15.55 -0.28
CA ALA A 41 5.11 16.50 -0.20
C ALA A 41 6.45 15.85 -0.52
N GLY A 42 6.45 14.55 -0.79
CA GLY A 42 7.68 13.84 -1.11
C GLY A 42 8.43 13.31 0.09
N ARG A 43 7.83 13.35 1.27
CA ARG A 43 8.51 12.84 2.46
C ARG A 43 8.27 11.36 2.60
N LYS A 44 9.31 10.63 2.98
CA LYS A 44 9.19 9.20 3.16
C LYS A 44 8.35 8.90 4.37
N ILE A 45 7.41 7.96 4.22
CA ILE A 45 6.53 7.57 5.30
C ILE A 45 6.84 6.16 5.74
N TRP A 46 7.01 5.24 4.78
CA TRP A 46 7.23 3.82 5.06
C TRP A 46 8.27 3.27 4.12
N ARG A 47 8.87 2.14 4.49
CA ARG A 47 9.77 1.40 3.61
C ARG A 47 9.02 0.25 2.98
N VAL A 48 9.39 -0.08 1.75
CA VAL A 48 8.80 -1.20 1.02
C VAL A 48 9.89 -2.24 0.80
N VAL A 49 9.62 -3.48 1.20
CA VAL A 49 10.54 -4.58 1.00
C VAL A 49 9.72 -5.71 0.39
N GLY A 50 9.92 -5.99 -0.90
CA GLY A 50 9.09 -6.94 -1.61
C GLY A 50 7.67 -6.44 -1.61
N ASP A 51 6.74 -7.23 -1.11
CA ASP A 51 5.35 -6.81 -0.99
C ASP A 51 5.03 -6.27 0.39
N GLY A 52 5.99 -6.23 1.28
CA GLY A 52 5.76 -5.77 2.64
C GLY A 52 6.01 -4.29 2.81
N VAL A 53 5.27 -3.68 3.71
CA VAL A 53 5.41 -2.26 4.02
C VAL A 53 5.75 -2.16 5.50
N TYR A 54 6.81 -1.42 5.82
CA TYR A 54 7.35 -1.35 7.17
C TYR A 54 7.54 0.09 7.60
N ARG A 55 7.57 0.30 8.89
CA ARG A 55 7.91 1.63 9.42
C ARG A 55 9.31 1.99 8.98
N LEU A 56 9.59 3.28 8.90
CA LEU A 56 10.89 3.74 8.42
C LEU A 56 12.06 3.21 9.24
N ASP A 57 11.85 3.00 10.54
CA ASP A 57 12.91 2.47 11.37
C ASP A 57 13.07 0.96 11.18
N GLY A 58 12.23 0.35 10.36
CA GLY A 58 12.35 -1.06 10.04
C GLY A 58 11.89 -2.01 11.13
N SER A 59 11.32 -1.48 12.19
CA SER A 59 11.06 -2.30 13.36
C SER A 59 9.70 -2.97 13.33
N TRP A 60 8.77 -2.50 12.49
CA TRP A 60 7.42 -3.01 12.61
C TRP A 60 6.70 -2.99 11.26
N PRO A 61 6.06 -4.07 10.88
CA PRO A 61 5.32 -4.08 9.62
C PRO A 61 4.04 -3.27 9.76
N VAL A 62 3.75 -2.50 8.71
CA VAL A 62 2.51 -1.76 8.60
C VAL A 62 1.47 -2.64 7.91
N GLY A 63 1.90 -3.39 6.90
CA GLY A 63 1.01 -4.21 6.13
C GLY A 63 1.72 -4.76 4.91
N TYR A 64 0.93 -5.10 3.90
CA TYR A 64 1.51 -5.66 2.68
C TYR A 64 0.58 -5.38 1.50
N PHE A 65 1.17 -5.42 0.30
CA PHE A 65 0.39 -5.24 -0.92
C PHE A 65 -0.12 -6.59 -1.37
N GLY A 66 -1.42 -6.69 -1.55
CA GLY A 66 -2.03 -7.89 -2.08
C GLY A 66 -1.87 -7.94 -3.59
N GLU A 67 -2.33 -9.02 -4.19
CA GLU A 67 -2.25 -9.18 -5.62
C GLU A 67 -3.27 -8.31 -6.30
N GLY A 68 -2.85 -7.70 -7.39
CA GLY A 68 -3.66 -6.68 -8.02
C GLY A 68 -5.03 -7.12 -8.43
N ARG A 69 -5.12 -8.21 -9.16
CA ARG A 69 -6.40 -8.54 -9.69
C ARG A 69 -7.25 -9.37 -8.78
N SER A 70 -6.70 -9.90 -7.74
CA SER A 70 -7.46 -10.79 -6.92
C SER A 70 -8.48 -10.08 -6.07
N MET A 71 -8.39 -8.78 -5.97
CA MET A 71 -9.29 -8.06 -5.13
C MET A 71 -10.72 -8.21 -5.52
N ASP A 72 -10.96 -8.39 -6.78
CA ASP A 72 -12.34 -8.46 -7.21
C ASP A 72 -12.94 -9.79 -7.06
N HIS A 73 -12.23 -10.83 -7.26
CA HIS A 73 -12.87 -12.07 -7.23
C HIS A 73 -12.72 -12.83 -6.00
N GLU A 74 -11.80 -12.45 -5.16
CA GLU A 74 -11.72 -13.16 -3.95
C GLU A 74 -12.88 -13.01 -3.10
N TRP A 75 -13.53 -11.90 -3.22
CA TRP A 75 -14.65 -11.64 -2.36
C TRP A 75 -15.89 -12.35 -2.75
N LYS A 76 -15.88 -12.94 -3.88
CA LYS A 76 -17.06 -13.58 -4.33
C LYS A 76 -17.23 -14.92 -3.77
N ASP A 77 -16.26 -15.44 -3.26
CA ASP A 77 -16.38 -16.76 -2.71
C ASP A 77 -17.01 -16.78 -1.36
#